data_28f7e06c325991e27dde5ea1021423e8
#
_entry.id   28f7e06c325991e27dde5ea1021423e8
#
_cell.length_a   1.000
_cell.length_b   1.000
_cell.length_c   1.000
_cell.angle_alpha   90.00
_cell.angle_beta   90.00
_cell.angle_gamma   90.00
#
_symmetry.space_group_name_H-M   'P 1'
#
loop_
_entity.id
_entity.type
_entity.pdbx_description
1 polymer ?
#
loop_
_entity_poly.entity_id
_entity_poly.type
_entity_poly.pdbx_seq_one_letter_code
_entity_poly.pdbx_strand_id
1 'polypeptide(L)'
;MKFWKSALLYAATVCTLTAVSCSDETKEPNLYTTAVTDDGNGTAKAAPASAAAGETITLTATPKENFSFAKWTVLSGDAELKSATANPTTFAMPAANVEIKAEFAAVPSQITVTDDGNGTAEANPASAIPGETVTLTATPAENFFFLKWTVLSGGIELENPTENPTTFTLPEG
;
A
#
# COMPACT_ATOMS: atom_id res chain seq x y z
N MET A 1 13.94 -37.63 18.90
CA MET A 1 12.53 -37.33 18.78
C MET A 1 11.89 -37.38 20.18
N LYS A 2 11.66 -36.25 20.81
CA LYS A 2 10.98 -36.18 22.12
C LYS A 2 9.84 -35.18 22.02
N PHE A 3 8.63 -35.71 22.05
CA PHE A 3 7.39 -34.92 22.16
C PHE A 3 7.26 -34.42 23.59
N TRP A 4 7.19 -33.10 23.79
CA TRP A 4 6.83 -32.52 25.06
C TRP A 4 5.31 -32.27 25.09
N LYS A 5 4.62 -33.12 25.82
CA LYS A 5 3.22 -32.89 26.22
C LYS A 5 3.26 -32.05 27.49
N SER A 6 2.81 -30.79 27.40
CA SER A 6 2.47 -30.00 28.60
C SER A 6 1.13 -30.46 29.13
N ALA A 7 1.17 -31.17 30.27
CA ALA A 7 -0.02 -31.55 31.03
C ALA A 7 -0.49 -30.32 31.81
N LEU A 8 -1.73 -29.87 31.57
CA LEU A 8 -2.44 -28.97 32.46
C LEU A 8 -2.83 -29.75 33.69
N LEU A 9 -2.28 -29.36 34.84
CA LEU A 9 -2.63 -29.91 36.12
C LEU A 9 -3.91 -29.22 36.65
N TYR A 10 -5.05 -29.87 36.55
CA TYR A 10 -6.29 -29.45 37.24
C TYR A 10 -6.19 -29.77 38.73
N ALA A 11 -6.03 -28.74 39.53
CA ALA A 11 -6.23 -28.88 41.01
C ALA A 11 -7.73 -28.83 41.30
N ALA A 12 -8.33 -30.01 41.51
CA ALA A 12 -9.69 -30.11 42.02
C ALA A 12 -9.70 -29.76 43.52
N THR A 13 -10.11 -28.55 43.88
CA THR A 13 -10.43 -28.19 45.27
C THR A 13 -11.88 -28.54 45.51
N VAL A 14 -12.08 -29.54 46.39
CA VAL A 14 -13.41 -29.92 46.90
C VAL A 14 -13.92 -28.78 47.78
N CYS A 15 -14.92 -28.04 47.33
CA CYS A 15 -15.67 -27.07 48.13
C CYS A 15 -16.96 -27.71 48.64
N THR A 16 -17.05 -27.88 49.98
CA THR A 16 -18.25 -28.36 50.67
C THR A 16 -19.31 -27.27 50.73
N LEU A 17 -20.52 -27.62 50.33
CA LEU A 17 -21.84 -26.99 50.45
C LEU A 17 -21.92 -25.71 51.30
N THR A 18 -22.05 -24.56 50.68
CA THR A 18 -23.07 -23.54 50.98
C THR A 18 -23.49 -22.94 49.64
N ALA A 19 -24.80 -22.94 49.35
CA ALA A 19 -25.36 -22.44 48.11
C ALA A 19 -25.21 -20.93 48.02
N VAL A 20 -24.13 -20.48 47.42
CA VAL A 20 -24.02 -19.14 46.79
C VAL A 20 -23.99 -19.41 45.30
N SER A 21 -25.08 -19.07 44.63
CA SER A 21 -25.17 -19.04 43.19
C SER A 21 -24.18 -18.01 42.68
N CYS A 22 -22.94 -18.42 42.41
CA CYS A 22 -21.97 -17.64 41.68
C CYS A 22 -22.10 -18.08 40.22
N SER A 23 -23.10 -17.55 39.54
CA SER A 23 -23.12 -17.54 38.06
C SER A 23 -22.18 -16.43 37.57
N ASP A 24 -20.88 -16.65 37.75
CA ASP A 24 -19.89 -15.94 36.99
C ASP A 24 -19.83 -16.59 35.59
N GLU A 25 -20.87 -16.32 34.80
CA GLU A 25 -20.78 -16.53 33.37
C GLU A 25 -19.72 -15.55 32.88
N THR A 26 -18.49 -16.01 32.79
CA THR A 26 -17.45 -15.33 31.99
C THR A 26 -17.94 -15.35 30.54
N LYS A 27 -18.81 -14.38 30.19
CA LYS A 27 -19.25 -14.16 28.83
C LYS A 27 -18.00 -13.86 28.01
N GLU A 28 -17.64 -14.80 27.14
CA GLU A 28 -16.57 -14.57 26.19
C GLU A 28 -16.80 -13.23 25.47
N PRO A 29 -15.80 -12.37 25.34
CA PRO A 29 -15.97 -11.08 24.68
C PRO A 29 -16.38 -11.31 23.22
N ASN A 30 -17.40 -10.57 22.75
CA ASN A 30 -17.75 -10.56 21.34
C ASN A 30 -16.56 -10.00 20.55
N LEU A 31 -16.04 -10.79 19.61
CA LEU A 31 -15.00 -10.34 18.69
C LEU A 31 -15.63 -9.79 17.43
N TYR A 32 -15.14 -8.63 17.00
CA TYR A 32 -15.51 -7.98 15.76
C TYR A 32 -14.32 -8.04 14.79
N THR A 33 -14.60 -8.09 13.48
CA THR A 33 -13.58 -8.24 12.46
C THR A 33 -13.28 -6.89 11.78
N THR A 34 -12.02 -6.72 11.37
CA THR A 34 -11.58 -5.61 10.52
C THR A 34 -11.20 -6.16 9.15
N ALA A 35 -12.04 -5.92 8.16
CA ALA A 35 -11.73 -6.18 6.76
C ALA A 35 -10.94 -4.99 6.18
N VAL A 36 -9.81 -5.27 5.55
CA VAL A 36 -9.01 -4.24 4.91
C VAL A 36 -8.89 -4.56 3.43
N THR A 37 -9.20 -3.58 2.59
CA THR A 37 -9.07 -3.61 1.13
C THR A 37 -8.09 -2.54 0.67
N ASP A 38 -7.65 -2.61 -0.57
CA ASP A 38 -6.82 -1.61 -1.22
C ASP A 38 -7.36 -1.27 -2.62
N ASP A 39 -6.72 -0.34 -3.31
CA ASP A 39 -7.07 0.08 -4.67
C ASP A 39 -6.25 -0.62 -5.77
N GLY A 40 -5.46 -1.62 -5.40
CA GLY A 40 -4.60 -2.38 -6.31
C GLY A 40 -3.17 -1.82 -6.45
N ASN A 41 -2.89 -0.63 -5.89
CA ASN A 41 -1.60 0.06 -5.99
C ASN A 41 -0.70 -0.14 -4.77
N GLY A 42 -1.03 -1.13 -3.95
CA GLY A 42 -0.30 -1.50 -2.76
C GLY A 42 -0.94 -2.69 -2.07
N THR A 43 -0.59 -2.91 -0.82
CA THR A 43 -1.22 -3.89 0.06
C THR A 43 -1.51 -3.26 1.41
N ALA A 44 -2.54 -3.73 2.11
CA ALA A 44 -2.91 -3.22 3.40
C ALA A 44 -3.34 -4.32 4.37
N LYS A 45 -3.14 -4.12 5.67
CA LYS A 45 -3.50 -5.09 6.71
C LYS A 45 -3.89 -4.41 8.01
N ALA A 46 -4.74 -5.09 8.79
CA ALA A 46 -5.05 -4.79 10.18
C ALA A 46 -4.38 -5.81 11.11
N ALA A 47 -3.90 -5.37 12.25
CA ALA A 47 -3.35 -6.23 13.30
C ALA A 47 -3.79 -5.74 14.69
N PRO A 48 -4.49 -6.60 15.46
CA PRO A 48 -5.09 -7.88 15.06
C PRO A 48 -6.23 -7.71 14.03
N ALA A 49 -6.56 -8.77 13.28
CA ALA A 49 -7.65 -8.74 12.29
C ALA A 49 -9.04 -8.84 12.94
N SER A 50 -9.11 -9.25 14.22
CA SER A 50 -10.31 -9.27 15.03
C SER A 50 -9.97 -8.93 16.47
N ALA A 51 -10.89 -8.24 17.15
CA ALA A 51 -10.68 -7.76 18.51
C ALA A 51 -12.03 -7.53 19.23
N ALA A 52 -12.00 -7.47 20.56
CA ALA A 52 -13.15 -7.01 21.32
C ALA A 52 -13.32 -5.49 21.18
N ALA A 53 -14.55 -5.01 21.43
CA ALA A 53 -14.81 -3.58 21.44
C ALA A 53 -13.89 -2.84 22.44
N GLY A 54 -13.31 -1.73 22.00
CA GLY A 54 -12.34 -0.92 22.76
C GLY A 54 -10.88 -1.35 22.60
N GLU A 55 -10.57 -2.52 22.03
CA GLU A 55 -9.19 -2.93 21.77
C GLU A 55 -8.59 -2.16 20.58
N THR A 56 -7.28 -1.94 20.63
CA THR A 56 -6.57 -1.19 19.61
C THR A 56 -6.22 -2.06 18.41
N ILE A 57 -6.62 -1.61 17.24
CA ILE A 57 -6.23 -2.16 15.93
C ILE A 57 -5.20 -1.24 15.29
N THR A 58 -4.14 -1.82 14.72
CA THR A 58 -3.13 -1.11 13.92
C THR A 58 -3.34 -1.40 12.45
N LEU A 59 -3.42 -0.37 11.64
CA LEU A 59 -3.48 -0.44 10.18
C LEU A 59 -2.10 -0.14 9.60
N THR A 60 -1.66 -0.94 8.64
CA THR A 60 -0.40 -0.75 7.92
C THR A 60 -0.64 -0.94 6.43
N ALA A 61 -0.20 0.02 5.63
CA ALA A 61 -0.21 -0.04 4.17
C ALA A 61 1.22 -0.10 3.63
N THR A 62 1.42 -0.87 2.57
CA THR A 62 2.70 -0.99 1.85
C THR A 62 2.44 -0.65 0.38
N PRO A 63 2.86 0.53 -0.09
CA PRO A 63 2.72 0.90 -1.50
C PRO A 63 3.51 -0.04 -2.41
N LYS A 64 3.06 -0.19 -3.66
CA LYS A 64 3.87 -0.73 -4.75
C LYS A 64 4.91 0.30 -5.20
N GLU A 65 5.84 -0.16 -6.04
CA GLU A 65 6.80 0.73 -6.71
C GLU A 65 6.06 1.84 -7.49
N ASN A 66 6.59 3.04 -7.48
CA ASN A 66 6.01 4.24 -8.10
C ASN A 66 4.67 4.71 -7.49
N PHE A 67 4.30 4.20 -6.31
CA PHE A 67 3.14 4.67 -5.56
C PHE A 67 3.54 5.08 -4.14
N SER A 68 2.72 5.93 -3.53
CA SER A 68 2.81 6.33 -2.12
C SER A 68 1.47 6.11 -1.44
N PHE A 69 1.49 5.86 -0.13
CA PHE A 69 0.25 5.80 0.64
C PHE A 69 -0.39 7.19 0.69
N ALA A 70 -1.67 7.28 0.31
CA ALA A 70 -2.44 8.53 0.32
C ALA A 70 -3.28 8.67 1.58
N LYS A 71 -4.17 7.72 1.84
CA LYS A 71 -5.07 7.76 3.00
C LYS A 71 -5.76 6.43 3.28
N TRP A 72 -6.36 6.36 4.47
CA TRP A 72 -7.34 5.36 4.86
C TRP A 72 -8.75 5.92 4.72
N THR A 73 -9.68 5.12 4.21
CA THR A 73 -11.10 5.44 4.12
C THR A 73 -11.90 4.36 4.85
N VAL A 74 -12.67 4.75 5.86
CA VAL A 74 -13.60 3.85 6.56
C VAL A 74 -14.84 3.69 5.71
N LEU A 75 -15.15 2.46 5.29
CA LEU A 75 -16.31 2.13 4.44
C LEU A 75 -17.53 1.75 5.27
N SER A 76 -17.31 1.09 6.42
CA SER A 76 -18.38 0.70 7.34
C SER A 76 -17.85 0.49 8.77
N GLY A 77 -18.76 0.49 9.76
CA GLY A 77 -18.47 0.15 11.15
C GLY A 77 -18.07 1.32 12.05
N ASP A 78 -18.17 2.57 11.57
CA ASP A 78 -17.97 3.82 12.33
C ASP A 78 -16.67 3.88 13.16
N ALA A 79 -15.57 3.30 12.62
CA ALA A 79 -14.26 3.35 13.27
C ALA A 79 -13.65 4.76 13.20
N GLU A 80 -13.27 5.32 14.34
CA GLU A 80 -12.56 6.59 14.41
C GLU A 80 -11.04 6.36 14.34
N LEU A 81 -10.44 6.65 13.19
CA LEU A 81 -9.01 6.53 13.00
C LEU A 81 -8.27 7.66 13.72
N LYS A 82 -7.18 7.37 14.40
CA LYS A 82 -6.31 8.38 15.01
C LYS A 82 -5.80 9.39 13.97
N SER A 83 -5.54 8.93 12.75
CA SER A 83 -5.24 9.76 11.59
C SER A 83 -5.58 8.97 10.32
N ALA A 84 -6.32 9.57 9.42
CA ALA A 84 -6.63 8.96 8.13
C ALA A 84 -5.45 9.02 7.13
N THR A 85 -4.46 9.89 7.36
CA THR A 85 -3.31 10.09 6.45
C THR A 85 -1.99 9.58 7.01
N ALA A 86 -1.97 9.08 8.26
CA ALA A 86 -0.78 8.44 8.82
C ALA A 86 -0.71 6.96 8.46
N ASN A 87 0.50 6.47 8.21
CA ASN A 87 0.79 5.06 7.98
C ASN A 87 2.08 4.66 8.74
N PRO A 88 1.98 3.79 9.76
CA PRO A 88 0.77 3.15 10.28
C PRO A 88 -0.17 4.12 11.03
N THR A 89 -1.44 3.71 11.18
CA THR A 89 -2.42 4.38 12.06
C THR A 89 -3.14 3.38 12.95
N THR A 90 -3.88 3.87 13.94
CA THR A 90 -4.61 3.03 14.89
C THR A 90 -6.04 3.53 15.08
N PHE A 91 -6.92 2.63 15.53
CA PHE A 91 -8.26 2.95 16.02
C PHE A 91 -8.66 1.99 17.14
N ALA A 92 -9.64 2.39 17.96
CA ALA A 92 -10.28 1.49 18.91
C ALA A 92 -11.41 0.72 18.22
N MET A 93 -11.44 -0.61 18.38
CA MET A 93 -12.47 -1.45 17.73
C MET A 93 -13.86 -1.06 18.23
N PRO A 94 -14.80 -0.66 17.36
CA PRO A 94 -16.18 -0.42 17.73
C PRO A 94 -16.90 -1.75 18.05
N ALA A 95 -18.12 -1.67 18.61
CA ALA A 95 -18.97 -2.86 18.80
C ALA A 95 -19.65 -3.30 17.50
N ALA A 96 -18.91 -3.28 16.38
CA ALA A 96 -19.36 -3.64 15.04
C ALA A 96 -18.16 -4.12 14.19
N ASN A 97 -18.43 -4.89 13.14
CA ASN A 97 -17.42 -5.18 12.11
C ASN A 97 -17.07 -3.91 11.34
N VAL A 98 -15.80 -3.76 11.00
CA VAL A 98 -15.25 -2.58 10.32
C VAL A 98 -14.72 -2.98 8.95
N GLU A 99 -14.98 -2.14 7.95
CA GLU A 99 -14.36 -2.25 6.63
C GLU A 99 -13.60 -0.95 6.32
N ILE A 100 -12.33 -1.08 5.96
CA ILE A 100 -11.42 0.05 5.70
C ILE A 100 -10.70 -0.20 4.40
N LYS A 101 -10.57 0.86 3.59
CA LYS A 101 -9.81 0.87 2.34
C LYS A 101 -8.54 1.69 2.51
N ALA A 102 -7.41 1.14 2.05
CA ALA A 102 -6.19 1.90 1.80
C ALA A 102 -6.22 2.46 0.39
N GLU A 103 -5.86 3.72 0.24
CA GLU A 103 -5.74 4.39 -1.06
C GLU A 103 -4.29 4.84 -1.25
N PHE A 104 -3.79 4.65 -2.48
CA PHE A 104 -2.43 5.00 -2.87
C PHE A 104 -2.48 6.02 -4.00
N ALA A 105 -1.45 6.86 -4.08
CA ALA A 105 -1.27 7.84 -5.14
C ALA A 105 -0.01 7.52 -5.94
N ALA A 106 -0.08 7.65 -7.26
CA ALA A 106 1.09 7.52 -8.11
C ALA A 106 2.10 8.64 -7.82
N VAL A 107 3.37 8.27 -7.80
CA VAL A 107 4.50 9.21 -7.64
C VAL A 107 5.11 9.44 -9.01
N PRO A 108 5.12 10.68 -9.53
CA PRO A 108 5.71 10.96 -10.82
C PRO A 108 7.22 10.66 -10.85
N SER A 109 7.67 9.94 -11.88
CA SER A 109 9.07 9.66 -12.13
C SER A 109 9.65 10.72 -13.07
N GLN A 110 10.88 11.20 -12.76
CA GLN A 110 11.59 12.19 -13.56
C GLN A 110 12.17 11.54 -14.82
N ILE A 111 11.93 12.17 -15.98
CA ILE A 111 12.49 11.75 -17.26
C ILE A 111 13.73 12.60 -17.51
N THR A 112 14.90 11.97 -17.50
CA THR A 112 16.17 12.65 -17.81
C THR A 112 16.55 12.37 -19.27
N VAL A 113 16.67 13.41 -20.06
CA VAL A 113 17.15 13.36 -21.43
C VAL A 113 18.50 14.06 -21.52
N THR A 114 19.44 13.47 -22.21
CA THR A 114 20.76 14.06 -22.48
C THR A 114 21.03 14.06 -24.00
N ASP A 115 21.78 15.02 -24.46
CA ASP A 115 22.27 15.10 -25.83
C ASP A 115 23.79 14.86 -25.86
N ASP A 116 24.35 14.80 -27.07
CA ASP A 116 25.78 14.61 -27.32
C ASP A 116 26.55 15.93 -27.57
N GLY A 117 25.88 17.07 -27.32
CA GLY A 117 26.43 18.42 -27.54
C GLY A 117 26.24 18.97 -28.98
N ASN A 118 25.62 18.19 -29.87
CA ASN A 118 25.37 18.58 -31.27
C ASN A 118 23.92 19.03 -31.52
N GLY A 119 23.23 19.39 -30.47
CA GLY A 119 21.84 19.83 -30.48
C GLY A 119 21.26 19.93 -29.06
N THR A 120 19.94 19.90 -28.96
CA THR A 120 19.21 19.80 -27.68
C THR A 120 18.20 18.69 -27.75
N ALA A 121 17.90 18.12 -26.60
CA ALA A 121 16.90 17.08 -26.47
C ALA A 121 16.01 17.34 -25.24
N GLU A 122 14.71 17.06 -25.38
CA GLU A 122 13.74 17.27 -24.30
C GLU A 122 12.71 16.14 -24.25
N ALA A 123 12.15 15.96 -23.04
CA ALA A 123 10.98 15.11 -22.80
C ALA A 123 9.79 15.98 -22.41
N ASN A 124 8.63 15.66 -22.95
CA ASN A 124 7.38 16.33 -22.60
C ASN A 124 6.27 15.29 -22.34
N PRO A 125 5.74 15.20 -21.09
CA PRO A 125 6.17 15.92 -19.89
C PRO A 125 7.59 15.47 -19.40
N ALA A 126 8.26 16.34 -18.64
CA ALA A 126 9.57 16.05 -18.04
C ALA A 126 9.45 15.11 -16.80
N SER A 127 8.26 14.86 -16.32
CA SER A 127 7.94 13.84 -15.31
C SER A 127 6.58 13.26 -15.62
N ALA A 128 6.42 11.95 -15.40
CA ALA A 128 5.20 11.23 -15.71
C ALA A 128 4.88 10.18 -14.64
N ILE A 129 3.61 9.83 -14.49
CA ILE A 129 3.19 8.68 -13.68
C ILE A 129 3.09 7.42 -14.56
N PRO A 130 3.09 6.20 -13.96
CA PRO A 130 2.90 4.96 -14.71
C PRO A 130 1.68 5.02 -15.64
N GLY A 131 1.84 4.53 -16.87
CA GLY A 131 0.81 4.56 -17.91
C GLY A 131 0.71 5.85 -18.72
N GLU A 132 1.38 6.93 -18.33
CA GLU A 132 1.41 8.17 -19.14
C GLU A 132 2.37 8.09 -20.32
N THR A 133 1.99 8.75 -21.42
CA THR A 133 2.81 8.87 -22.63
C THR A 133 3.71 10.09 -22.54
N VAL A 134 4.99 9.88 -22.82
CA VAL A 134 6.02 10.92 -22.89
C VAL A 134 6.50 11.05 -24.34
N THR A 135 6.61 12.28 -24.82
CA THR A 135 7.17 12.60 -26.14
C THR A 135 8.61 13.05 -25.99
N LEU A 136 9.51 12.48 -26.76
CA LEU A 136 10.91 12.90 -26.88
C LEU A 136 11.10 13.71 -28.16
N THR A 137 11.72 14.89 -28.06
CA THR A 137 12.01 15.77 -29.20
C THR A 137 13.49 16.15 -29.17
N ALA A 138 14.18 15.95 -30.28
CA ALA A 138 15.54 16.43 -30.49
C ALA A 138 15.53 17.57 -31.50
N THR A 139 16.33 18.62 -31.25
CA THR A 139 16.56 19.73 -32.13
C THR A 139 18.05 19.77 -32.46
N PRO A 140 18.46 19.24 -33.64
CA PRO A 140 19.85 19.28 -34.05
C PRO A 140 20.37 20.71 -34.20
N ALA A 141 21.66 20.92 -33.87
CA ALA A 141 22.36 22.18 -34.19
C ALA A 141 22.59 22.32 -35.67
N GLU A 142 23.02 23.52 -36.10
CA GLU A 142 23.36 23.80 -37.50
C GLU A 142 24.40 22.80 -38.04
N ASN A 143 24.16 22.26 -39.24
CA ASN A 143 24.95 21.22 -39.90
C ASN A 143 24.96 19.83 -39.23
N PHE A 144 24.09 19.60 -38.27
CA PHE A 144 23.87 18.27 -37.69
C PHE A 144 22.47 17.74 -38.05
N PHE A 145 22.28 16.44 -37.89
CA PHE A 145 20.97 15.78 -38.05
C PHE A 145 20.74 14.76 -36.92
N PHE A 146 19.49 14.54 -36.60
CA PHE A 146 19.12 13.53 -35.64
C PHE A 146 19.40 12.13 -36.18
N LEU A 147 20.04 11.29 -35.37
CA LEU A 147 20.38 9.92 -35.76
C LEU A 147 19.43 8.92 -35.10
N LYS A 148 19.38 8.90 -33.76
CA LYS A 148 18.56 7.99 -33.01
C LYS A 148 18.50 8.38 -31.54
N TRP A 149 17.49 7.87 -30.85
CA TRP A 149 17.40 7.80 -29.39
C TRP A 149 18.08 6.55 -28.86
N THR A 150 18.65 6.61 -27.66
CA THR A 150 19.21 5.47 -26.95
C THR A 150 18.70 5.50 -25.51
N VAL A 151 18.03 4.44 -25.08
CA VAL A 151 17.61 4.27 -23.69
C VAL A 151 18.80 3.80 -22.86
N LEU A 152 19.14 4.56 -21.81
CA LEU A 152 20.28 4.28 -20.94
C LEU A 152 19.85 3.51 -19.68
N SER A 153 18.61 3.72 -19.21
CA SER A 153 18.05 3.12 -17.98
C SER A 153 16.53 3.19 -17.96
N GLY A 154 15.90 2.52 -17.00
CA GLY A 154 14.46 2.62 -16.74
C GLY A 154 13.58 1.61 -17.45
N GLY A 155 14.14 0.63 -18.18
CA GLY A 155 13.35 -0.44 -18.83
C GLY A 155 12.33 0.05 -19.86
N ILE A 156 12.53 1.26 -20.41
CA ILE A 156 11.62 1.90 -21.36
C ILE A 156 11.85 1.32 -22.76
N GLU A 157 10.76 1.02 -23.48
CA GLU A 157 10.79 0.68 -24.90
C GLU A 157 10.22 1.85 -25.70
N LEU A 158 11.02 2.41 -26.63
CA LEU A 158 10.60 3.45 -27.55
C LEU A 158 9.83 2.81 -28.71
N GLU A 159 8.72 3.41 -29.12
CA GLU A 159 7.95 2.94 -30.27
C GLU A 159 8.80 2.92 -31.54
N ASN A 160 9.55 4.00 -31.77
CA ASN A 160 10.49 4.11 -32.90
C ASN A 160 11.73 4.94 -32.52
N PRO A 161 12.86 4.29 -32.20
CA PRO A 161 14.06 5.01 -31.75
C PRO A 161 14.75 5.85 -32.83
N THR A 162 14.38 5.70 -34.08
CA THR A 162 14.95 6.49 -35.23
C THR A 162 14.05 7.62 -35.69
N GLU A 163 12.85 7.75 -35.14
CA GLU A 163 11.96 8.88 -35.41
C GLU A 163 12.17 10.03 -34.42
N ASN A 164 11.90 11.24 -34.90
CA ASN A 164 11.96 12.47 -34.11
C ASN A 164 10.82 13.42 -34.54
N PRO A 165 9.84 13.70 -33.64
CA PRO A 165 9.73 13.17 -32.28
C PRO A 165 9.37 11.67 -32.22
N THR A 166 9.62 11.01 -31.09
CA THR A 166 9.14 9.67 -30.76
C THR A 166 8.43 9.68 -29.41
N THR A 167 7.71 8.60 -29.11
CA THR A 167 6.98 8.46 -27.84
C THR A 167 7.31 7.14 -27.15
N PHE A 168 7.03 7.12 -25.85
CA PHE A 168 6.97 5.90 -25.03
C PHE A 168 5.92 6.06 -23.95
N THR A 169 5.43 4.94 -23.44
CA THR A 169 4.57 4.92 -22.25
C THR A 169 5.41 4.53 -21.03
N LEU A 170 5.28 5.28 -19.93
CA LEU A 170 6.00 4.95 -18.70
C LEU A 170 5.49 3.63 -18.14
N PRO A 171 6.35 2.61 -17.92
CA PRO A 171 5.89 1.30 -17.45
C PRO A 171 5.26 1.36 -16.07
N GLU A 172 4.27 0.50 -15.87
CA GLU A 172 3.72 0.21 -14.54
C GLU A 172 4.71 -0.71 -13.81
N GLY A 173 5.47 -0.26 -12.87
CA GLY A 173 6.54 -0.94 -12.17
C GLY A 173 6.29 -2.42 -11.78
#